data_9bdcd230dc536a80f46e93bdf66da26e
#
_entry.id   9bdcd230dc536a80f46e93bdf66da26e
#
_cell.length_a   1.000
_cell.length_b   1.000
_cell.length_c   1.000
_cell.angle_alpha   90.00
_cell.angle_beta   90.00
_cell.angle_gamma   90.00
#
_symmetry.space_group_name_H-M   'P 1'
#
loop_
_entity.id
_entity.type
_entity.pdbx_description
1 polymer ?
#
loop_
_entity_poly.entity_id
_entity_poly.type
_entity_poly.pdbx_seq_one_letter_code
_entity_poly.pdbx_strand_id
1 'polypeptide(L)'
;MKKIILLLILSLIVVGLGISEVTAVSDAETQANDILNKNNTDSKILVVYFSRTGENYNVGNVEVGNTAMVASYIKDYLKADSFEIIPVNKYPDKYQECLDQATKEKNENARPEIQNKITNFDQYDTIFVGYPIWWGDLPMIMHTFFESYDFNGKKGYSIQHP
;
A
#
# COMPACT_ATOMS: atom_id res chain seq x y z
N MET A 1 23.58 -11.80 8.73
CA MET A 1 22.52 -12.81 8.72
C MET A 1 21.16 -12.23 8.31
N LYS A 2 20.64 -11.11 8.90
CA LYS A 2 19.33 -10.54 8.54
C LYS A 2 19.19 -10.11 7.07
N LYS A 3 20.26 -9.56 6.43
CA LYS A 3 20.25 -9.17 5.01
C LYS A 3 20.15 -10.37 4.04
N ILE A 4 20.74 -11.50 4.40
CA ILE A 4 20.73 -12.73 3.59
C ILE A 4 19.34 -13.39 3.63
N ILE A 5 18.67 -13.35 4.78
CA ILE A 5 17.31 -13.90 4.96
C ILE A 5 16.30 -13.06 4.16
N LEU A 6 16.44 -11.74 4.13
CA LEU A 6 15.57 -10.86 3.35
C LEU A 6 15.72 -11.11 1.83
N LEU A 7 16.96 -11.25 1.34
CA LEU A 7 17.24 -11.62 -0.07
C LEU A 7 16.64 -12.98 -0.44
N LEU A 8 16.67 -13.96 0.49
CA LEU A 8 16.09 -15.29 0.26
C LEU A 8 14.56 -15.26 0.27
N ILE A 9 13.93 -14.48 1.14
CA ILE A 9 12.47 -14.33 1.15
C ILE A 9 11.98 -13.62 -0.11
N LEU A 10 12.68 -12.57 -0.56
CA LEU A 10 12.35 -11.89 -1.81
C LEU A 10 12.54 -12.79 -3.03
N SER A 11 13.59 -13.62 -3.06
CA SER A 11 13.80 -14.57 -4.17
C SER A 11 12.72 -15.66 -4.25
N LEU A 12 12.11 -16.04 -3.13
CA LEU A 12 10.99 -17.00 -3.10
C LEU A 12 9.67 -16.38 -3.59
N ILE A 13 9.46 -15.08 -3.35
CA ILE A 13 8.27 -14.35 -3.83
C ILE A 13 8.34 -14.15 -5.34
N VAL A 14 9.52 -13.87 -5.88
CA VAL A 14 9.78 -13.65 -7.32
C VAL A 14 9.43 -14.86 -8.19
N VAL A 15 9.50 -16.08 -7.67
CA VAL A 15 9.21 -17.30 -8.46
C VAL A 15 7.70 -17.51 -8.70
N GLY A 16 6.84 -16.83 -7.94
CA GLY A 16 5.38 -16.92 -8.09
C GLY A 16 4.69 -15.68 -8.68
N LEU A 17 5.42 -14.59 -8.85
CA LEU A 17 4.89 -13.30 -9.28
C LEU A 17 5.28 -13.01 -10.75
N GLY A 18 4.41 -12.35 -11.51
CA GLY A 18 4.71 -11.93 -12.88
C GLY A 18 5.79 -10.83 -12.92
N ILE A 19 6.38 -10.59 -14.11
CA ILE A 19 7.51 -9.65 -14.30
C ILE A 19 7.19 -8.22 -13.81
N SER A 20 5.93 -7.79 -13.88
CA SER A 20 5.47 -6.47 -13.40
C SER A 20 5.49 -6.32 -11.88
N GLU A 21 5.34 -7.42 -11.14
CA GLU A 21 5.37 -7.42 -9.68
C GLU A 21 6.80 -7.42 -9.13
N VAL A 22 7.75 -7.97 -9.90
CA VAL A 22 9.18 -7.94 -9.58
C VAL A 22 9.71 -6.51 -9.55
N THR A 23 9.27 -5.65 -10.46
CA THR A 23 9.70 -4.23 -10.47
C THR A 23 9.17 -3.47 -9.26
N ALA A 24 7.91 -3.68 -8.86
CA ALA A 24 7.34 -3.02 -7.69
C ALA A 24 8.05 -3.42 -6.37
N VAL A 25 8.43 -4.69 -6.24
CA VAL A 25 9.20 -5.18 -5.09
C VAL A 25 10.62 -4.62 -5.08
N SER A 26 11.28 -4.57 -6.26
CA SER A 26 12.62 -3.99 -6.44
C SER A 26 12.65 -2.51 -6.07
N ASP A 27 11.64 -1.76 -6.47
CA ASP A 27 11.54 -0.32 -6.19
C ASP A 27 11.29 -0.07 -4.69
N ALA A 28 10.44 -0.87 -4.06
CA ALA A 28 10.19 -0.80 -2.62
C ALA A 28 11.46 -1.14 -1.80
N GLU A 29 12.24 -2.13 -2.25
CA GLU A 29 13.50 -2.52 -1.63
C GLU A 29 14.56 -1.43 -1.74
N THR A 30 14.68 -0.80 -2.89
CA THR A 30 15.61 0.31 -3.12
C THR A 30 15.26 1.50 -2.22
N GLN A 31 13.97 1.87 -2.14
CA GLN A 31 13.49 2.94 -1.26
C GLN A 31 13.74 2.63 0.22
N ALA A 32 13.50 1.39 0.65
CA ALA A 32 13.76 0.97 2.03
C ALA A 32 15.26 1.03 2.39
N ASN A 33 16.13 0.61 1.47
CA ASN A 33 17.58 0.67 1.67
C ASN A 33 18.10 2.12 1.74
N ASP A 34 17.55 3.03 0.95
CA ASP A 34 17.92 4.45 1.00
C ASP A 34 17.57 5.08 2.36
N ILE A 35 16.44 4.71 2.95
CA ILE A 35 16.02 5.19 4.28
C ILE A 35 16.95 4.64 5.37
N LEU A 36 17.27 3.35 5.32
CA LEU A 36 18.15 2.71 6.30
C LEU A 36 19.60 3.24 6.26
N ASN A 37 20.07 3.62 5.07
CA ASN A 37 21.43 4.14 4.89
C ASN A 37 21.58 5.60 5.31
N LYS A 38 20.48 6.35 5.46
CA LYS A 38 20.50 7.77 5.87
C LYS A 38 20.63 8.00 7.37
N ASN A 39 20.93 6.96 8.19
CA ASN A 39 21.22 7.09 9.63
C ASN A 39 20.32 8.09 10.39
N ASN A 40 19.03 8.10 10.12
CA ASN A 40 18.09 8.92 10.88
C ASN A 40 17.43 8.00 11.93
N THR A 41 18.08 7.84 13.07
CA THR A 41 17.66 6.93 14.15
C THR A 41 16.38 7.38 14.86
N ASP A 42 15.90 8.59 14.60
CA ASP A 42 14.72 9.17 15.27
C ASP A 42 13.50 9.34 14.33
N SER A 43 13.62 9.00 13.05
CA SER A 43 12.51 9.18 12.10
C SER A 43 11.40 8.15 12.35
N LYS A 44 10.20 8.64 12.70
CA LYS A 44 9.02 7.80 12.81
C LYS A 44 8.44 7.50 11.43
N ILE A 45 8.27 6.22 11.14
CA ILE A 45 7.80 5.72 9.85
C ILE A 45 6.40 5.14 10.01
N LEU A 46 5.50 5.48 9.08
CA LEU A 46 4.17 4.91 8.96
C LEU A 46 4.00 4.24 7.60
N VAL A 47 3.47 3.03 7.59
CA VAL A 47 3.03 2.33 6.38
C VAL A 47 1.52 2.38 6.31
N VAL A 48 0.99 3.20 5.43
CA VAL A 48 -0.44 3.30 5.14
C VAL A 48 -0.76 2.48 3.92
N TYR A 49 -1.85 1.73 3.94
CA TYR A 49 -2.24 0.99 2.74
C TYR A 49 -3.75 0.80 2.63
N PHE A 50 -4.21 0.75 1.39
CA PHE A 50 -5.51 0.21 1.01
C PHE A 50 -5.28 -1.10 0.28
N SER A 51 -5.98 -2.15 0.68
CA SER A 51 -5.87 -3.46 0.05
C SER A 51 -7.23 -4.12 -0.05
N ARG A 52 -7.41 -4.99 -1.04
CA ARG A 52 -8.66 -5.68 -1.28
C ARG A 52 -8.44 -7.19 -1.31
N THR A 53 -9.31 -7.91 -0.60
CA THR A 53 -9.48 -9.37 -0.70
C THR A 53 -10.49 -9.71 -1.79
N GLY A 54 -10.78 -11.00 -2.01
CA GLY A 54 -11.73 -11.45 -3.01
C GLY A 54 -11.11 -11.61 -4.40
N GLU A 55 -11.94 -11.56 -5.44
CA GLU A 55 -11.48 -11.72 -6.82
C GLU A 55 -10.72 -10.48 -7.30
N ASN A 56 -9.48 -10.68 -7.74
CA ASN A 56 -8.61 -9.65 -8.29
C ASN A 56 -8.23 -9.97 -9.74
N TYR A 57 -8.00 -8.92 -10.54
CA TYR A 57 -7.66 -9.03 -11.95
C TYR A 57 -6.41 -9.88 -12.14
N ASN A 58 -6.49 -10.90 -13.01
CA ASN A 58 -5.40 -11.83 -13.34
C ASN A 58 -4.78 -12.61 -12.16
N VAL A 59 -5.27 -12.44 -10.93
CA VAL A 59 -4.76 -13.11 -9.72
C VAL A 59 -5.75 -14.15 -9.22
N GLY A 60 -7.06 -13.91 -9.43
CA GLY A 60 -8.12 -14.74 -8.90
C GLY A 60 -8.55 -14.32 -7.49
N ASN A 61 -9.10 -15.27 -6.73
CA ASN A 61 -9.59 -15.00 -5.38
C ASN A 61 -8.46 -15.08 -4.35
N VAL A 62 -8.26 -14.02 -3.58
CA VAL A 62 -7.24 -13.93 -2.54
C VAL A 62 -7.86 -13.65 -1.17
N GLU A 63 -7.33 -14.29 -0.13
CA GLU A 63 -7.71 -14.04 1.26
C GLU A 63 -6.98 -12.83 1.86
N VAL A 64 -5.76 -12.57 1.38
CA VAL A 64 -4.96 -11.39 1.73
C VAL A 64 -4.60 -10.67 0.45
N GLY A 65 -4.94 -9.40 0.35
CA GLY A 65 -4.65 -8.62 -0.85
C GLY A 65 -3.15 -8.35 -1.00
N ASN A 66 -2.68 -8.24 -2.24
CA ASN A 66 -1.26 -8.08 -2.57
C ASN A 66 -0.64 -6.83 -1.91
N THR A 67 -1.37 -5.71 -1.88
CA THR A 67 -0.90 -4.49 -1.21
C THR A 67 -0.67 -4.72 0.29
N ALA A 68 -1.57 -5.44 0.96
CA ALA A 68 -1.44 -5.75 2.38
C ALA A 68 -0.20 -6.61 2.65
N MET A 69 0.09 -7.59 1.77
CA MET A 69 1.31 -8.41 1.90
C MET A 69 2.57 -7.56 1.80
N VAL A 70 2.68 -6.70 0.79
CA VAL A 70 3.84 -5.82 0.61
C VAL A 70 3.97 -4.83 1.77
N ALA A 71 2.86 -4.24 2.21
CA ALA A 71 2.83 -3.34 3.36
C ALA A 71 3.34 -4.03 4.64
N SER A 72 2.94 -5.28 4.87
CA SER A 72 3.43 -6.08 6.00
C SER A 72 4.94 -6.29 5.97
N TYR A 73 5.52 -6.63 4.81
CA TYR A 73 6.97 -6.79 4.68
C TYR A 73 7.73 -5.49 4.98
N ILE A 74 7.26 -4.36 4.44
CA ILE A 74 7.89 -3.06 4.68
C ILE A 74 7.79 -2.67 6.15
N LYS A 75 6.60 -2.80 6.74
CA LYS A 75 6.37 -2.56 8.16
C LYS A 75 7.34 -3.36 9.03
N ASP A 76 7.44 -4.67 8.79
CA ASP A 76 8.27 -5.55 9.61
C ASP A 76 9.77 -5.28 9.42
N TYR A 77 10.18 -4.97 8.19
CA TYR A 77 11.56 -4.65 7.86
C TYR A 77 12.04 -3.34 8.49
N LEU A 78 11.21 -2.29 8.38
CA LEU A 78 11.51 -0.95 8.90
C LEU A 78 11.14 -0.78 10.38
N LYS A 79 10.47 -1.77 11.00
CA LYS A 79 9.89 -1.65 12.35
C LYS A 79 8.94 -0.45 12.44
N ALA A 80 8.20 -0.21 11.37
CA ALA A 80 7.30 0.91 11.23
C ALA A 80 5.92 0.64 11.85
N ASP A 81 5.22 1.71 12.19
CA ASP A 81 3.78 1.62 12.45
C ASP A 81 3.01 1.36 11.15
N SER A 82 1.83 0.79 11.24
CA SER A 82 0.99 0.55 10.06
C SER A 82 -0.45 0.97 10.26
N PHE A 83 -1.07 1.40 9.16
CA PHE A 83 -2.46 1.79 9.11
C PHE A 83 -3.12 1.26 7.84
N GLU A 84 -4.11 0.40 8.00
CA GLU A 84 -4.96 -0.06 6.91
C GLU A 84 -6.11 0.91 6.70
N ILE A 85 -6.29 1.38 5.48
CA ILE A 85 -7.45 2.18 5.09
C ILE A 85 -8.64 1.24 4.93
N ILE A 86 -9.62 1.33 5.81
CA ILE A 86 -10.82 0.51 5.81
C ILE A 86 -11.99 1.37 5.31
N PRO A 87 -12.63 1.02 4.19
CA PRO A 87 -13.81 1.73 3.74
C PRO A 87 -15.01 1.44 4.65
N VAL A 88 -15.85 2.43 4.91
CA VAL A 88 -17.13 2.25 5.63
C VAL A 88 -18.02 1.28 4.87
N ASN A 89 -18.12 1.43 3.56
CA ASN A 89 -18.81 0.49 2.69
C ASN A 89 -17.77 -0.41 2.00
N LYS A 90 -17.68 -1.66 2.45
CA LYS A 90 -16.74 -2.64 1.88
C LYS A 90 -16.96 -2.77 0.37
N TYR A 91 -15.88 -2.77 -0.40
CA TYR A 91 -15.93 -3.10 -1.83
C TYR A 91 -16.36 -4.57 -2.04
N PRO A 92 -17.12 -4.84 -3.09
CA PRO A 92 -17.57 -6.20 -3.39
C PRO A 92 -16.41 -7.19 -3.56
N ASP A 93 -16.62 -8.43 -3.14
CA ASP A 93 -15.62 -9.50 -3.27
C ASP A 93 -15.48 -9.96 -4.74
N LYS A 94 -16.56 -9.89 -5.54
CA LYS A 94 -16.52 -10.23 -6.96
C LYS A 94 -15.87 -9.12 -7.77
N TYR A 95 -14.99 -9.51 -8.68
CA TYR A 95 -14.23 -8.58 -9.50
C TYR A 95 -15.13 -7.60 -10.29
N GLN A 96 -16.14 -8.11 -11.02
CA GLN A 96 -16.99 -7.27 -11.86
C GLN A 96 -17.78 -6.25 -11.04
N GLU A 97 -18.35 -6.66 -9.92
CA GLU A 97 -19.11 -5.75 -9.04
C GLU A 97 -18.20 -4.65 -8.45
N CYS A 98 -16.97 -5.00 -8.08
CA CYS A 98 -15.97 -4.05 -7.62
C CYS A 98 -15.57 -3.08 -8.75
N LEU A 99 -15.38 -3.57 -9.96
CA LEU A 99 -15.07 -2.79 -11.14
C LEU A 99 -16.16 -1.75 -11.44
N ASP A 100 -17.44 -2.16 -11.36
CA ASP A 100 -18.59 -1.29 -11.59
C ASP A 100 -18.66 -0.18 -10.54
N GLN A 101 -18.45 -0.52 -9.25
CA GLN A 101 -18.40 0.45 -8.17
C GLN A 101 -17.22 1.43 -8.35
N ALA A 102 -16.02 0.93 -8.62
CA ALA A 102 -14.83 1.75 -8.82
C ALA A 102 -15.00 2.71 -10.03
N THR A 103 -15.63 2.24 -11.11
CA THR A 103 -15.96 3.06 -12.27
C THR A 103 -16.93 4.18 -11.91
N LYS A 104 -17.97 3.86 -11.16
CA LYS A 104 -18.93 4.85 -10.66
C LYS A 104 -18.25 5.90 -9.80
N GLU A 105 -17.47 5.48 -8.81
CA GLU A 105 -16.74 6.38 -7.92
C GLU A 105 -15.81 7.33 -8.69
N LYS A 106 -15.08 6.81 -9.70
CA LYS A 106 -14.21 7.62 -10.55
C LYS A 106 -14.99 8.65 -11.34
N ASN A 107 -16.10 8.25 -11.98
CA ASN A 107 -16.93 9.14 -12.82
C ASN A 107 -17.59 10.26 -11.98
N GLU A 108 -17.95 9.96 -10.74
CA GLU A 108 -18.57 10.90 -9.79
C GLU A 108 -17.53 11.72 -9.00
N ASN A 109 -16.24 11.47 -9.21
CA ASN A 109 -15.16 12.02 -8.38
C ASN A 109 -15.44 11.85 -6.88
N ALA A 110 -15.92 10.66 -6.51
CA ALA A 110 -16.39 10.35 -5.18
C ALA A 110 -15.27 10.39 -4.14
N ARG A 111 -15.67 10.56 -2.88
CA ARG A 111 -14.78 10.45 -1.71
C ARG A 111 -15.32 9.38 -0.76
N PRO A 112 -15.10 8.08 -1.05
CA PRO A 112 -15.56 7.00 -0.18
C PRO A 112 -15.08 7.21 1.25
N GLU A 113 -15.98 7.04 2.20
CA GLU A 113 -15.70 7.29 3.61
C GLU A 113 -14.79 6.21 4.19
N ILE A 114 -13.80 6.65 5.00
CA ILE A 114 -12.86 5.79 5.72
C ILE A 114 -13.37 5.58 7.14
N GLN A 115 -13.45 4.31 7.56
CA GLN A 115 -13.99 3.93 8.86
C GLN A 115 -13.11 4.36 10.04
N ASN A 116 -11.80 4.30 9.85
CA ASN A 116 -10.80 4.52 10.88
C ASN A 116 -9.98 5.80 10.61
N LYS A 117 -9.28 6.28 11.63
CA LYS A 117 -8.44 7.49 11.53
C LYS A 117 -7.09 7.25 12.19
N ILE A 118 -6.05 7.87 11.61
CA ILE A 118 -4.72 7.90 12.23
C ILE A 118 -4.75 8.99 13.31
N THR A 119 -4.48 8.57 14.55
CA THR A 119 -4.23 9.51 15.64
C THR A 119 -2.78 9.97 15.59
N ASN A 120 -2.54 11.26 15.83
CA ASN A 120 -1.19 11.83 15.86
C ASN A 120 -0.39 11.63 14.56
N PHE A 121 -1.02 11.85 13.39
CA PHE A 121 -0.37 11.75 12.08
C PHE A 121 0.89 12.59 11.99
N ASP A 122 0.93 13.73 12.67
CA ASP A 122 2.04 14.69 12.67
C ASP A 122 3.35 14.12 13.24
N GLN A 123 3.26 13.06 14.06
CA GLN A 123 4.45 12.42 14.63
C GLN A 123 5.33 11.67 13.59
N TYR A 124 4.78 11.39 12.41
CA TYR A 124 5.49 10.62 11.38
C TYR A 124 6.21 11.55 10.41
N ASP A 125 7.48 11.27 10.16
CA ASP A 125 8.34 12.00 9.22
C ASP A 125 8.34 11.36 7.84
N THR A 126 8.13 10.03 7.80
CA THR A 126 8.18 9.23 6.58
C THR A 126 6.93 8.39 6.46
N ILE A 127 6.24 8.51 5.32
CA ILE A 127 4.99 7.82 5.04
C ILE A 127 5.17 6.95 3.79
N PHE A 128 4.99 5.64 3.93
CA PHE A 128 4.79 4.73 2.82
C PHE A 128 3.30 4.62 2.55
N VAL A 129 2.89 4.73 1.30
CA VAL A 129 1.48 4.64 0.91
C VAL A 129 1.31 3.56 -0.15
N GLY A 130 0.60 2.48 0.22
CA GLY A 130 0.34 1.33 -0.65
C GLY A 130 -1.10 1.29 -1.14
N TYR A 131 -1.29 1.04 -2.45
CA TYR A 131 -2.61 0.87 -3.05
C TYR A 131 -2.55 0.11 -4.38
N PRO A 132 -3.62 -0.61 -4.77
CA PRO A 132 -3.74 -1.18 -6.10
C PRO A 132 -3.99 -0.08 -7.14
N ILE A 133 -3.47 -0.25 -8.36
CA ILE A 133 -3.76 0.66 -9.47
C ILE A 133 -5.14 0.31 -10.04
N TRP A 134 -6.08 1.25 -9.98
CA TRP A 134 -7.38 1.14 -10.59
C TRP A 134 -7.54 2.17 -11.71
N TRP A 135 -7.84 1.69 -12.92
CA TRP A 135 -7.99 2.54 -14.11
C TRP A 135 -6.76 3.43 -14.41
N GLY A 136 -5.55 2.91 -14.15
CA GLY A 136 -4.29 3.65 -14.35
C GLY A 136 -4.05 4.76 -13.32
N ASP A 137 -4.79 4.75 -12.21
CA ASP A 137 -4.76 5.76 -11.16
C ASP A 137 -4.94 5.10 -9.78
N LEU A 138 -4.94 5.90 -8.73
CA LEU A 138 -5.26 5.44 -7.38
C LEU A 138 -6.78 5.29 -7.18
N PRO A 139 -7.25 4.35 -6.34
CA PRO A 139 -8.66 4.23 -5.99
C PRO A 139 -9.20 5.50 -5.32
N MET A 140 -10.49 5.81 -5.52
CA MET A 140 -11.08 7.05 -5.02
C MET A 140 -11.00 7.21 -3.49
N ILE A 141 -10.99 6.12 -2.73
CA ILE A 141 -10.78 6.15 -1.28
C ILE A 141 -9.39 6.70 -0.89
N MET A 142 -8.39 6.59 -1.76
CA MET A 142 -7.07 7.17 -1.54
C MET A 142 -7.10 8.69 -1.63
N HIS A 143 -7.95 9.28 -2.48
CA HIS A 143 -8.18 10.73 -2.48
C HIS A 143 -8.74 11.19 -1.13
N THR A 144 -9.73 10.46 -0.57
CA THR A 144 -10.25 10.75 0.76
C THR A 144 -9.13 10.75 1.81
N PHE A 145 -8.23 9.75 1.74
CA PHE A 145 -7.08 9.67 2.65
C PHE A 145 -6.15 10.86 2.50
N PHE A 146 -5.70 11.18 1.27
CA PHE A 146 -4.77 12.28 1.04
C PHE A 146 -5.34 13.65 1.38
N GLU A 147 -6.65 13.82 1.26
CA GLU A 147 -7.34 15.06 1.63
C GLU A 147 -7.59 15.18 3.15
N SER A 148 -7.46 14.06 3.91
CA SER A 148 -7.74 14.02 5.34
C SER A 148 -6.55 14.38 6.23
N TYR A 149 -5.33 14.43 5.69
CA TYR A 149 -4.10 14.64 6.46
C TYR A 149 -3.17 15.66 5.81
N ASP A 150 -2.38 16.36 6.65
CA ASP A 150 -1.35 17.27 6.17
C ASP A 150 -0.02 16.52 5.95
N PHE A 151 0.44 16.52 4.72
CA PHE A 151 1.70 15.88 4.30
C PHE A 151 2.87 16.87 4.20
N ASN A 152 2.68 18.14 4.53
CA ASN A 152 3.74 19.14 4.46
C ASN A 152 4.93 18.75 5.35
N GLY A 153 6.13 18.80 4.77
CA GLY A 153 7.37 18.44 5.46
C GLY A 153 7.63 16.94 5.64
N LYS A 154 6.72 16.06 5.20
CA LYS A 154 6.87 14.61 5.28
C LYS A 154 7.51 14.03 4.02
N LYS A 155 8.29 12.95 4.18
CA LYS A 155 8.81 12.17 3.06
C LYS A 155 7.77 11.12 2.68
N GLY A 156 7.31 11.15 1.42
CA GLY A 156 6.31 10.21 0.89
C GLY A 156 6.92 9.19 -0.07
N TYR A 157 6.54 7.92 0.07
CA TYR A 157 6.91 6.85 -0.84
C TYR A 157 5.66 6.08 -1.25
N SER A 158 5.42 5.91 -2.55
CA SER A 158 4.28 5.13 -3.05
C SER A 158 4.66 3.69 -3.32
N ILE A 159 3.77 2.76 -2.97
CA ILE A 159 3.85 1.34 -3.26
C ILE A 159 2.64 1.01 -4.13
N GLN A 160 2.89 0.72 -5.39
CA GLN A 160 1.84 0.49 -6.37
C GLN A 160 2.02 -0.88 -7.01
N HIS A 161 0.91 -1.54 -7.33
CA HIS A 161 0.91 -2.73 -8.19
C HIS A 161 -0.32 -2.68 -9.10
N PRO A 162 -0.23 -3.22 -10.31
CA PRO A 162 -1.37 -3.29 -11.23
C PRO A 162 -2.47 -4.20 -10.73
#